data_48df7c59a7ac40cebb1ba2f09efe5ccf
#
_entry.id   48df7c59a7ac40cebb1ba2f09efe5ccf
#
_cell.length_a   1.000
_cell.length_b   1.000
_cell.length_c   1.000
_cell.angle_alpha   90.00
_cell.angle_beta   90.00
_cell.angle_gamma   90.00
#
_symmetry.space_group_name_H-M   'P 1'
#
loop_
_entity.id
_entity.type
_entity.pdbx_description
1 polymer ?
#
loop_
_entity_poly.entity_id
_entity_poly.type
_entity_poly.pdbx_seq_one_letter_code
_entity_poly.pdbx_strand_id
1 'polypeptide(L)'
;MKRPARSDADSEPRIARKKSVATKDAPLVADIRLLGRILGDVIREQEGAAAFELVERVRRLSVAYRLERDPRAGRTLDRLLKSLSGEQTVSVIRAFSYFSHLANIAEDRHHVRRRDYHERQGHLQEGSLALAFQRLAQRGIGAERIAQTLDAAWISPVLTAHPTEVQRKSILDAERAIAELVEARDRLDAGRDLERNTALLRSRVTQLWQTRMLRPTRLTVTDEIENALGYYRTTFLTQLPLLYRDIEEALPGAPIASFLRMGSWIGGDRDGNPFVTAETLRTAFERQSETALRFYLTQLHELGAELSVSALLSAVTPELQALAERSADRNAHRDDEPYRRALVGMYARLAASLHALTGTEALRHAVAPQDAYASAAELLADLRMIETSLSLHHAQALVAPRLAPLIRALQVFGFHLATVDLRQSSDQHEAVIAELLQVAKLEPDYRALAEPARCALLLRLLDDARPLRVVVGSQAQPYSALAQSELAIFETAALMRRRYGPEALRHCIISHTETVSDLLEALLLLKETGLMRG
;
A
#
# COMPACT_ATOMS: atom_id res chain seq x y z
N MET A 1 -18.28 -28.21 62.43
CA MET A 1 -17.42 -27.16 61.86
C MET A 1 -18.22 -26.47 60.75
N LYS A 2 -18.61 -25.20 60.99
CA LYS A 2 -19.46 -24.38 60.12
C LYS A 2 -18.63 -23.77 58.97
N ARG A 3 -19.09 -23.87 57.72
CA ARG A 3 -18.56 -23.12 56.57
C ARG A 3 -18.88 -21.64 56.74
N PRO A 4 -17.99 -20.70 56.43
CA PRO A 4 -18.30 -19.28 56.42
C PRO A 4 -19.09 -18.90 55.14
N ALA A 5 -20.00 -17.94 55.33
CA ALA A 5 -20.88 -17.38 54.35
C ALA A 5 -20.10 -16.60 53.27
N ARG A 6 -20.51 -16.74 52.00
CA ARG A 6 -20.09 -15.87 50.88
C ARG A 6 -20.71 -14.48 51.09
N SER A 7 -19.86 -13.47 51.08
CA SER A 7 -20.28 -12.06 51.09
C SER A 7 -20.87 -11.68 49.73
N ASP A 8 -22.08 -11.17 49.72
CA ASP A 8 -22.74 -10.45 48.63
C ASP A 8 -22.03 -9.10 48.42
N ALA A 9 -21.16 -9.06 47.41
CA ALA A 9 -20.60 -7.82 46.91
C ALA A 9 -20.35 -7.96 45.40
N ASP A 10 -21.41 -8.02 44.64
CA ASP A 10 -21.39 -7.79 43.16
C ASP A 10 -22.80 -7.54 42.64
N SER A 11 -23.43 -6.49 43.12
CA SER A 11 -24.66 -5.93 42.53
C SER A 11 -24.45 -4.48 42.16
N GLU A 12 -23.52 -4.21 41.23
CA GLU A 12 -23.63 -2.97 40.46
C GLU A 12 -24.68 -3.13 39.35
N PRO A 13 -25.59 -2.14 39.21
CA PRO A 13 -26.79 -2.34 38.42
C PRO A 13 -26.46 -2.43 36.92
N ARG A 14 -26.88 -3.51 36.29
CA ARG A 14 -26.90 -3.73 34.82
C ARG A 14 -27.42 -2.53 34.01
N ILE A 15 -28.17 -1.60 34.63
CA ILE A 15 -28.72 -0.38 34.04
C ILE A 15 -27.64 0.69 33.82
N ALA A 16 -26.65 0.84 34.71
CA ALA A 16 -25.58 1.83 34.55
C ALA A 16 -24.62 1.41 33.43
N ARG A 17 -24.35 0.11 33.28
CA ARG A 17 -23.53 -0.44 32.19
C ARG A 17 -24.19 -0.28 30.81
N LYS A 18 -25.52 -0.45 30.71
CA LYS A 18 -26.28 -0.17 29.46
C LYS A 18 -26.33 1.32 29.11
N LYS A 19 -26.42 2.23 30.07
CA LYS A 19 -26.40 3.68 29.80
C LYS A 19 -25.01 4.18 29.39
N SER A 20 -23.93 3.64 29.94
CA SER A 20 -22.56 4.02 29.56
C SER A 20 -22.17 3.51 28.17
N VAL A 21 -22.67 2.34 27.75
CA VAL A 21 -22.48 1.79 26.40
C VAL A 21 -23.29 2.60 25.38
N ALA A 22 -24.54 2.99 25.70
CA ALA A 22 -25.39 3.80 24.82
C ALA A 22 -24.82 5.19 24.53
N THR A 23 -24.10 5.81 25.46
CA THR A 23 -23.43 7.10 25.26
C THR A 23 -22.15 7.01 24.43
N LYS A 24 -21.41 5.90 24.52
CA LYS A 24 -20.15 5.71 23.78
C LYS A 24 -20.36 5.51 22.28
N ASP A 25 -21.45 4.85 21.90
CA ASP A 25 -21.74 4.53 20.50
C ASP A 25 -22.71 5.54 19.84
N ALA A 26 -23.10 6.59 20.55
CA ALA A 26 -24.00 7.61 20.05
C ALA A 26 -23.51 8.27 18.73
N PRO A 27 -22.21 8.61 18.56
CA PRO A 27 -21.70 9.15 17.29
C PRO A 27 -21.83 8.17 16.13
N LEU A 28 -21.52 6.88 16.34
CA LEU A 28 -21.69 5.83 15.34
C LEU A 28 -23.14 5.75 14.85
N VAL A 29 -24.07 5.68 15.80
CA VAL A 29 -25.50 5.62 15.48
C VAL A 29 -25.97 6.88 14.73
N ALA A 30 -25.41 8.05 15.07
CA ALA A 30 -25.73 9.30 14.38
C ALA A 30 -25.24 9.28 12.93
N ASP A 31 -24.01 8.81 12.68
CA ASP A 31 -23.43 8.70 11.34
C ASP A 31 -24.18 7.69 10.47
N ILE A 32 -24.45 6.48 10.99
CA ILE A 32 -25.23 5.46 10.28
C ILE A 32 -26.62 6.00 9.92
N ARG A 33 -27.28 6.73 10.82
CA ARG A 33 -28.59 7.36 10.56
C ARG A 33 -28.51 8.46 9.49
N LEU A 34 -27.45 9.28 9.54
CA LEU A 34 -27.25 10.33 8.54
C LEU A 34 -27.05 9.74 7.16
N LEU A 35 -26.08 8.82 7.02
CA LEU A 35 -25.73 8.19 5.74
C LEU A 35 -26.90 7.35 5.19
N GLY A 36 -27.59 6.61 6.07
CA GLY A 36 -28.78 5.85 5.70
C GLY A 36 -29.94 6.73 5.24
N ARG A 37 -30.14 7.91 5.85
CA ARG A 37 -31.15 8.90 5.41
C ARG A 37 -30.80 9.46 4.04
N ILE A 38 -29.53 9.88 3.84
CA ILE A 38 -29.05 10.38 2.54
C ILE A 38 -29.25 9.33 1.44
N LEU A 39 -28.88 8.07 1.70
CA LEU A 39 -29.09 6.97 0.75
C LEU A 39 -30.57 6.77 0.46
N GLY A 40 -31.44 6.79 1.48
CA GLY A 40 -32.89 6.66 1.30
C GLY A 40 -33.49 7.79 0.44
N ASP A 41 -33.03 9.03 0.64
CA ASP A 41 -33.44 10.17 -0.19
C ASP A 41 -32.98 10.01 -1.64
N VAL A 42 -31.74 9.56 -1.85
CA VAL A 42 -31.20 9.28 -3.19
C VAL A 42 -32.02 8.17 -3.89
N ILE A 43 -32.35 7.07 -3.19
CA ILE A 43 -33.18 6.00 -3.77
C ILE A 43 -34.57 6.54 -4.16
N ARG A 44 -35.19 7.33 -3.30
CA ARG A 44 -36.49 7.93 -3.59
C ARG A 44 -36.47 8.84 -4.82
N GLU A 45 -35.41 9.61 -5.00
CA GLU A 45 -35.26 10.52 -6.14
C GLU A 45 -34.92 9.77 -7.44
N GLN A 46 -34.08 8.75 -7.36
CA GLN A 46 -33.57 8.06 -8.55
C GLN A 46 -34.50 6.93 -9.05
N GLU A 47 -35.17 6.23 -8.14
CA GLU A 47 -36.00 5.06 -8.46
C GLU A 47 -37.49 5.24 -8.06
N GLY A 48 -37.81 6.35 -7.42
CA GLY A 48 -39.16 6.68 -7.04
C GLY A 48 -39.58 6.21 -5.65
N ALA A 49 -40.74 6.70 -5.18
CA ALA A 49 -41.27 6.41 -3.84
C ALA A 49 -41.53 4.92 -3.61
N ALA A 50 -42.03 4.21 -4.60
CA ALA A 50 -42.35 2.77 -4.49
C ALA A 50 -41.11 1.91 -4.20
N ALA A 51 -39.98 2.18 -4.85
CA ALA A 51 -38.72 1.49 -4.60
C ALA A 51 -38.21 1.77 -3.19
N PHE A 52 -38.24 3.03 -2.76
CA PHE A 52 -37.89 3.40 -1.39
C PHE A 52 -38.76 2.71 -0.33
N GLU A 53 -40.09 2.69 -0.51
CA GLU A 53 -41.03 2.03 0.42
C GLU A 53 -40.78 0.51 0.49
N LEU A 54 -40.44 -0.12 -0.64
CA LEU A 54 -40.06 -1.53 -0.69
C LEU A 54 -38.81 -1.80 0.14
N VAL A 55 -37.75 -1.02 -0.07
CA VAL A 55 -36.49 -1.14 0.69
C VAL A 55 -36.73 -0.93 2.19
N GLU A 56 -37.49 0.08 2.55
CA GLU A 56 -37.85 0.37 3.95
C GLU A 56 -38.72 -0.73 4.58
N ARG A 57 -39.61 -1.35 3.80
CA ARG A 57 -40.41 -2.48 4.27
C ARG A 57 -39.53 -3.71 4.53
N VAL A 58 -38.61 -4.03 3.62
CA VAL A 58 -37.61 -5.12 3.81
C VAL A 58 -36.78 -4.85 5.05
N ARG A 59 -36.26 -3.61 5.22
CA ARG A 59 -35.46 -3.21 6.38
C ARG A 59 -36.22 -3.41 7.69
N ARG A 60 -37.47 -2.90 7.79
CA ARG A 60 -38.30 -3.01 9.01
C ARG A 60 -38.60 -4.45 9.37
N LEU A 61 -38.96 -5.28 8.39
CA LEU A 61 -39.23 -6.71 8.61
C LEU A 61 -37.96 -7.44 9.05
N SER A 62 -36.80 -7.11 8.46
CA SER A 62 -35.51 -7.69 8.86
C SER A 62 -35.14 -7.34 10.28
N VAL A 63 -35.33 -6.09 10.69
CA VAL A 63 -35.08 -5.62 12.07
C VAL A 63 -35.99 -6.34 13.06
N ALA A 64 -37.31 -6.37 12.79
CA ALA A 64 -38.29 -7.06 13.65
C ALA A 64 -37.96 -8.56 13.78
N TYR A 65 -37.59 -9.22 12.68
CA TYR A 65 -37.20 -10.63 12.71
C TYR A 65 -35.90 -10.88 13.48
N ARG A 66 -34.86 -10.09 13.22
CA ARG A 66 -33.51 -10.36 13.76
C ARG A 66 -33.30 -9.83 15.17
N LEU A 67 -33.73 -8.58 15.45
CA LEU A 67 -33.49 -7.91 16.72
C LEU A 67 -34.64 -8.13 17.71
N GLU A 68 -35.90 -8.08 17.25
CA GLU A 68 -37.08 -8.24 18.09
C GLU A 68 -37.52 -9.72 18.20
N ARG A 69 -36.86 -10.61 17.42
CA ARG A 69 -37.12 -12.05 17.38
C ARG A 69 -38.59 -12.40 17.02
N ASP A 70 -39.22 -11.61 16.14
CA ASP A 70 -40.58 -11.85 15.69
C ASP A 70 -40.63 -12.87 14.52
N PRO A 71 -41.10 -14.12 14.73
CA PRO A 71 -41.18 -15.12 13.67
C PRO A 71 -42.23 -14.79 12.59
N ARG A 72 -43.20 -13.91 12.91
CA ARG A 72 -44.23 -13.49 11.93
C ARG A 72 -43.62 -12.51 10.92
N ALA A 73 -42.76 -11.61 11.40
CA ALA A 73 -41.99 -10.72 10.55
C ALA A 73 -41.09 -11.52 9.60
N GLY A 74 -40.42 -12.57 10.09
CA GLY A 74 -39.59 -13.46 9.25
C GLY A 74 -40.37 -14.14 8.13
N ARG A 75 -41.55 -14.72 8.44
CA ARG A 75 -42.41 -15.31 7.41
C ARG A 75 -42.95 -14.30 6.39
N THR A 76 -43.22 -13.09 6.82
CA THR A 76 -43.68 -12.02 5.95
C THR A 76 -42.55 -11.53 5.04
N LEU A 77 -41.33 -11.42 5.58
CA LEU A 77 -40.12 -11.07 4.83
C LEU A 77 -39.83 -12.14 3.74
N ASP A 78 -39.86 -13.43 4.09
CA ASP A 78 -39.61 -14.50 3.13
C ASP A 78 -40.62 -14.48 1.96
N ARG A 79 -41.93 -14.30 2.27
CA ARG A 79 -42.96 -14.15 1.23
C ARG A 79 -42.76 -12.92 0.36
N LEU A 80 -42.38 -11.78 0.98
CA LEU A 80 -42.09 -10.55 0.26
C LEU A 80 -40.91 -10.73 -0.70
N LEU A 81 -39.77 -11.27 -0.21
CA LEU A 81 -38.58 -11.48 -1.03
C LEU A 81 -38.84 -12.44 -2.21
N LYS A 82 -39.64 -13.48 -1.99
CA LYS A 82 -40.04 -14.43 -3.06
C LYS A 82 -41.00 -13.86 -4.11
N SER A 83 -41.68 -12.75 -3.79
CA SER A 83 -42.64 -12.10 -4.69
C SER A 83 -42.01 -10.95 -5.51
N LEU A 84 -40.74 -10.63 -5.30
CA LEU A 84 -40.07 -9.52 -6.01
C LEU A 84 -39.85 -9.87 -7.48
N SER A 85 -40.04 -8.87 -8.34
CA SER A 85 -39.54 -8.93 -9.72
C SER A 85 -38.01 -8.90 -9.77
N GLY A 86 -37.42 -9.26 -10.94
CA GLY A 86 -35.96 -9.14 -11.13
C GLY A 86 -35.43 -7.73 -10.86
N GLU A 87 -36.10 -6.69 -11.35
CA GLU A 87 -35.74 -5.29 -11.14
C GLU A 87 -35.83 -4.89 -9.66
N GLN A 88 -36.92 -5.26 -8.98
CA GLN A 88 -37.09 -5.02 -7.56
C GLN A 88 -36.01 -5.72 -6.72
N THR A 89 -35.66 -6.95 -7.10
CA THR A 89 -34.60 -7.71 -6.44
C THR A 89 -33.24 -7.01 -6.57
N VAL A 90 -32.90 -6.52 -7.77
CA VAL A 90 -31.67 -5.76 -8.00
C VAL A 90 -31.65 -4.46 -7.20
N SER A 91 -32.77 -3.72 -7.18
CA SER A 91 -32.88 -2.47 -6.40
C SER A 91 -32.67 -2.73 -4.90
N VAL A 92 -33.31 -3.76 -4.34
CA VAL A 92 -33.16 -4.13 -2.92
C VAL A 92 -31.72 -4.55 -2.61
N ILE A 93 -31.11 -5.42 -3.44
CA ILE A 93 -29.73 -5.85 -3.23
C ILE A 93 -28.78 -4.65 -3.27
N ARG A 94 -28.91 -3.76 -4.27
CA ARG A 94 -28.11 -2.54 -4.36
C ARG A 94 -28.24 -1.65 -3.14
N ALA A 95 -29.47 -1.42 -2.68
CA ALA A 95 -29.74 -0.57 -1.51
C ALA A 95 -29.04 -1.09 -0.25
N PHE A 96 -29.13 -2.40 0.02
CA PHE A 96 -28.48 -2.99 1.19
C PHE A 96 -26.97 -3.10 1.04
N SER A 97 -26.46 -3.35 -0.15
CA SER A 97 -25.01 -3.35 -0.41
C SER A 97 -24.40 -1.97 -0.15
N TYR A 98 -24.95 -0.90 -0.74
CA TYR A 98 -24.44 0.45 -0.49
C TYR A 98 -24.67 0.90 0.97
N PHE A 99 -25.78 0.51 1.59
CA PHE A 99 -25.97 0.77 3.01
C PHE A 99 -24.88 0.10 3.86
N SER A 100 -24.49 -1.14 3.55
CA SER A 100 -23.41 -1.84 4.25
C SER A 100 -22.07 -1.12 4.08
N HIS A 101 -21.73 -0.65 2.87
CA HIS A 101 -20.54 0.15 2.64
C HIS A 101 -20.52 1.43 3.46
N LEU A 102 -21.64 2.17 3.47
CA LEU A 102 -21.77 3.40 4.24
C LEU A 102 -21.70 3.15 5.76
N ALA A 103 -22.28 2.05 6.24
CA ALA A 103 -22.20 1.64 7.64
C ALA A 103 -20.75 1.28 8.03
N ASN A 104 -20.02 0.57 7.19
CA ASN A 104 -18.61 0.26 7.43
C ASN A 104 -17.76 1.53 7.53
N ILE A 105 -17.98 2.53 6.65
CA ILE A 105 -17.30 3.84 6.76
C ILE A 105 -17.57 4.50 8.11
N ALA A 106 -18.83 4.46 8.58
CA ALA A 106 -19.17 5.02 9.89
C ALA A 106 -18.52 4.25 11.05
N GLU A 107 -18.43 2.91 10.95
CA GLU A 107 -17.76 2.06 11.93
C GLU A 107 -16.26 2.33 11.99
N ASP A 108 -15.58 2.40 10.85
CA ASP A 108 -14.16 2.71 10.75
C ASP A 108 -13.86 4.09 11.38
N ARG A 109 -14.67 5.10 11.05
CA ARG A 109 -14.53 6.42 11.67
C ARG A 109 -14.76 6.37 13.18
N HIS A 110 -15.73 5.59 13.64
CA HIS A 110 -15.98 5.42 15.08
C HIS A 110 -14.79 4.73 15.79
N HIS A 111 -14.15 3.75 15.17
CA HIS A 111 -12.94 3.14 15.70
C HIS A 111 -11.80 4.16 15.88
N VAL A 112 -11.59 5.05 14.89
CA VAL A 112 -10.61 6.15 15.00
C VAL A 112 -10.95 7.08 16.16
N ARG A 113 -12.22 7.56 16.26
CA ARG A 113 -12.67 8.42 17.37
C ARG A 113 -12.45 7.77 18.74
N ARG A 114 -12.69 6.45 18.83
CA ARG A 114 -12.48 5.72 20.08
C ARG A 114 -11.02 5.61 20.46
N ARG A 115 -10.16 5.37 19.48
CA ARG A 115 -8.72 5.36 19.69
C ARG A 115 -8.25 6.71 20.20
N ASP A 116 -8.60 7.80 19.51
CA ASP A 116 -8.24 9.16 19.88
C ASP A 116 -8.74 9.52 21.29
N TYR A 117 -9.94 9.08 21.64
CA TYR A 117 -10.48 9.27 22.99
C TYR A 117 -9.66 8.57 24.07
N HIS A 118 -9.28 7.31 23.84
CA HIS A 118 -8.47 6.53 24.79
C HIS A 118 -7.06 7.11 24.92
N GLU A 119 -6.44 7.50 23.83
CA GLU A 119 -5.13 8.14 23.81
C GLU A 119 -5.12 9.45 24.62
N ARG A 120 -6.13 10.31 24.43
CA ARG A 120 -6.31 11.55 25.23
C ARG A 120 -6.51 11.29 26.72
N GLN A 121 -7.06 10.14 27.09
CA GLN A 121 -7.21 9.72 28.49
C GLN A 121 -5.96 9.03 29.05
N GLY A 122 -4.88 8.92 28.28
CA GLY A 122 -3.65 8.22 28.66
C GLY A 122 -3.79 6.69 28.74
N HIS A 123 -4.87 6.13 28.18
CA HIS A 123 -5.08 4.70 28.14
C HIS A 123 -4.36 4.08 26.93
N LEU A 124 -3.31 3.32 27.17
CA LEU A 124 -2.61 2.59 26.12
C LEU A 124 -3.42 1.37 25.68
N GLN A 125 -3.63 1.26 24.37
CA GLN A 125 -4.39 0.16 23.80
C GLN A 125 -3.52 -1.08 23.56
N GLU A 126 -4.09 -2.27 23.73
CA GLU A 126 -3.45 -3.52 23.37
C GLU A 126 -3.08 -3.53 21.87
N GLY A 127 -1.84 -3.96 21.55
CA GLY A 127 -1.30 -3.93 20.19
C GLY A 127 -0.75 -2.57 19.73
N SER A 128 -0.81 -1.50 20.55
CA SER A 128 -0.19 -0.22 20.21
C SER A 128 1.33 -0.23 20.45
N LEU A 129 2.07 0.55 19.65
CA LEU A 129 3.51 0.76 19.84
C LEU A 129 3.82 1.33 21.23
N ALA A 130 3.03 2.28 21.70
CA ALA A 130 3.21 2.91 23.00
C ALA A 130 3.15 1.88 24.14
N LEU A 131 2.18 0.95 24.10
CA LEU A 131 2.10 -0.13 25.09
C LEU A 131 3.26 -1.12 24.96
N ALA A 132 3.67 -1.44 23.72
CA ALA A 132 4.83 -2.30 23.49
C ALA A 132 6.11 -1.71 24.08
N PHE A 133 6.39 -0.43 23.83
CA PHE A 133 7.55 0.26 24.39
C PHE A 133 7.49 0.37 25.91
N GLN A 134 6.32 0.65 26.48
CA GLN A 134 6.12 0.66 27.92
C GLN A 134 6.46 -0.71 28.55
N ARG A 135 5.96 -1.81 27.96
CA ARG A 135 6.25 -3.18 28.43
C ARG A 135 7.73 -3.55 28.32
N LEU A 136 8.41 -3.11 27.25
CA LEU A 136 9.85 -3.30 27.08
C LEU A 136 10.64 -2.53 28.14
N ALA A 137 10.30 -1.28 28.39
CA ALA A 137 10.93 -0.46 29.42
C ALA A 137 10.74 -1.05 30.84
N GLN A 138 9.54 -1.55 31.15
CA GLN A 138 9.27 -2.26 32.43
C GLN A 138 10.13 -3.52 32.63
N ARG A 139 10.60 -4.12 31.54
CA ARG A 139 11.53 -5.28 31.56
C ARG A 139 13.00 -4.88 31.48
N GLY A 140 13.31 -3.59 31.57
CA GLY A 140 14.69 -3.08 31.52
C GLY A 140 15.30 -3.05 30.11
N ILE A 141 14.48 -3.18 29.05
CA ILE A 141 14.94 -3.09 27.66
C ILE A 141 14.88 -1.63 27.22
N GLY A 142 16.06 -0.99 27.12
CA GLY A 142 16.19 0.41 26.76
C GLY A 142 16.14 0.68 25.25
N ALA A 143 16.06 1.98 24.89
CA ALA A 143 15.95 2.47 23.52
C ALA A 143 17.07 1.97 22.59
N GLU A 144 18.32 1.96 23.08
CA GLU A 144 19.48 1.51 22.30
C GLU A 144 19.34 0.03 21.88
N ARG A 145 18.93 -0.84 22.81
CA ARG A 145 18.73 -2.27 22.52
C ARG A 145 17.60 -2.50 21.52
N ILE A 146 16.52 -1.71 21.62
CA ILE A 146 15.41 -1.75 20.67
C ILE A 146 15.91 -1.31 19.29
N ALA A 147 16.63 -0.18 19.19
CA ALA A 147 17.18 0.33 17.93
C ALA A 147 18.13 -0.69 17.27
N GLN A 148 19.03 -1.33 18.02
CA GLN A 148 19.92 -2.39 17.52
C GLN A 148 19.11 -3.59 16.98
N THR A 149 18.01 -3.96 17.64
CA THR A 149 17.14 -5.03 17.17
C THR A 149 16.43 -4.65 15.87
N LEU A 150 15.94 -3.41 15.76
CA LEU A 150 15.30 -2.89 14.56
C LEU A 150 16.28 -2.70 13.40
N ASP A 151 17.55 -2.39 13.67
CA ASP A 151 18.59 -2.27 12.63
C ASP A 151 18.85 -3.61 11.93
N ALA A 152 18.79 -4.71 12.68
CA ALA A 152 18.91 -6.06 12.15
C ALA A 152 17.58 -6.64 11.62
N ALA A 153 16.46 -5.95 11.82
CA ALA A 153 15.15 -6.47 11.46
C ALA A 153 14.81 -6.25 9.99
N TRP A 154 14.11 -7.23 9.42
CA TRP A 154 13.48 -7.14 8.11
C TRP A 154 12.01 -7.52 8.24
N ILE A 155 11.13 -6.54 8.22
CA ILE A 155 9.68 -6.74 8.30
C ILE A 155 9.09 -6.35 6.94
N SER A 156 8.55 -7.33 6.22
CA SER A 156 8.00 -7.13 4.88
C SER A 156 6.51 -7.47 4.83
N PRO A 157 5.63 -6.47 4.96
CA PRO A 157 4.24 -6.64 4.57
C PRO A 157 4.15 -6.83 3.06
N VAL A 158 3.56 -7.94 2.60
CA VAL A 158 3.49 -8.29 1.19
C VAL A 158 2.06 -8.17 0.68
N LEU A 159 1.86 -7.39 -0.38
CA LEU A 159 0.59 -7.38 -1.11
C LEU A 159 0.56 -8.59 -2.04
N THR A 160 -0.38 -9.51 -1.78
CA THR A 160 -0.52 -10.75 -2.55
C THR A 160 -1.39 -10.56 -3.80
N ALA A 161 -1.18 -11.41 -4.81
CA ALA A 161 -1.88 -11.37 -6.09
C ALA A 161 -3.26 -12.05 -6.08
N HIS A 162 -3.91 -12.14 -4.93
CA HIS A 162 -5.27 -12.69 -4.83
C HIS A 162 -6.24 -11.53 -4.68
N PRO A 163 -6.91 -11.09 -5.77
CA PRO A 163 -7.83 -9.96 -5.70
C PRO A 163 -9.06 -10.35 -4.88
N THR A 164 -9.04 -9.99 -3.61
CA THR A 164 -10.25 -9.97 -2.76
C THR A 164 -11.09 -8.74 -3.04
N GLU A 165 -10.48 -7.72 -3.65
CA GLU A 165 -11.11 -6.45 -4.00
C GLU A 165 -11.55 -6.47 -5.47
N VAL A 166 -12.85 -6.66 -5.68
CA VAL A 166 -13.49 -6.66 -7.00
C VAL A 166 -14.17 -5.32 -7.34
N GLN A 167 -14.12 -4.36 -6.43
CA GLN A 167 -14.76 -3.07 -6.60
C GLN A 167 -14.04 -2.23 -7.65
N ARG A 168 -14.79 -1.33 -8.25
CA ARG A 168 -14.21 -0.35 -9.18
C ARG A 168 -13.46 0.71 -8.41
N LYS A 169 -12.35 1.19 -8.97
CA LYS A 169 -11.60 2.33 -8.43
C LYS A 169 -12.51 3.54 -8.14
N SER A 170 -13.50 3.82 -9.02
CA SER A 170 -14.47 4.91 -8.81
C SER A 170 -15.36 4.71 -7.57
N ILE A 171 -15.67 3.48 -7.19
CA ILE A 171 -16.39 3.18 -5.93
C ILE A 171 -15.47 3.46 -4.74
N LEU A 172 -14.25 2.91 -4.75
CA LEU A 172 -13.26 3.14 -3.69
C LEU A 172 -12.93 4.63 -3.49
N ASP A 173 -12.78 5.39 -4.58
CA ASP A 173 -12.54 6.83 -4.53
C ASP A 173 -13.75 7.59 -3.94
N ALA A 174 -14.98 7.18 -4.27
CA ALA A 174 -16.18 7.78 -3.71
C ALA A 174 -16.38 7.45 -2.23
N GLU A 175 -16.12 6.21 -1.82
CA GLU A 175 -16.15 5.77 -0.41
C GLU A 175 -15.12 6.53 0.43
N ARG A 176 -13.90 6.72 -0.09
CA ARG A 176 -12.88 7.53 0.56
C ARG A 176 -13.33 8.98 0.74
N ALA A 177 -13.86 9.59 -0.32
CA ALA A 177 -14.38 10.95 -0.22
C ALA A 177 -15.52 11.09 0.81
N ILE A 178 -16.37 10.05 0.94
CA ILE A 178 -17.39 10.00 2.00
C ILE A 178 -16.73 9.89 3.38
N ALA A 179 -15.73 9.04 3.55
CA ALA A 179 -15.00 8.90 4.82
C ALA A 179 -14.36 10.22 5.26
N GLU A 180 -13.68 10.93 4.33
CA GLU A 180 -13.10 12.25 4.58
C GLU A 180 -14.16 13.29 4.96
N LEU A 181 -15.33 13.28 4.32
CA LEU A 181 -16.43 14.18 4.66
C LEU A 181 -17.04 13.87 6.03
N VAL A 182 -17.16 12.58 6.40
CA VAL A 182 -17.62 12.16 7.74
C VAL A 182 -16.58 12.57 8.79
N GLU A 183 -15.29 12.46 8.49
CA GLU A 183 -14.23 12.93 9.38
C GLU A 183 -14.26 14.45 9.55
N ALA A 184 -14.33 15.20 8.46
CA ALA A 184 -14.37 16.66 8.51
C ALA A 184 -15.57 17.15 9.33
N ARG A 185 -16.70 16.45 9.27
CA ARG A 185 -17.92 16.77 10.01
C ARG A 185 -17.73 16.83 11.52
N ASP A 186 -16.79 16.05 12.08
CA ASP A 186 -16.51 16.05 13.53
C ASP A 186 -15.98 17.40 14.05
N ARG A 187 -15.49 18.25 13.13
CA ARG A 187 -14.90 19.56 13.43
C ARG A 187 -15.81 20.72 13.06
N LEU A 188 -17.01 20.42 12.50
CA LEU A 188 -17.95 21.44 12.04
C LEU A 188 -19.02 21.70 13.08
N ASP A 189 -19.25 22.98 13.37
CA ASP A 189 -20.37 23.45 14.14
C ASP A 189 -21.65 23.55 13.28
N ALA A 190 -22.79 23.77 13.92
CA ALA A 190 -24.06 24.03 13.23
C ALA A 190 -23.94 25.27 12.33
N GLY A 191 -24.49 25.21 11.10
CA GLY A 191 -24.51 26.33 10.18
C GLY A 191 -24.17 25.94 8.73
N ARG A 192 -23.79 26.95 7.95
CA ARG A 192 -23.58 26.84 6.50
C ARG A 192 -22.54 25.76 6.10
N ASP A 193 -21.48 25.58 6.89
CA ASP A 193 -20.44 24.60 6.56
C ASP A 193 -20.93 23.16 6.80
N LEU A 194 -21.76 22.94 7.81
CA LEU A 194 -22.41 21.65 8.03
C LEU A 194 -23.43 21.33 6.93
N GLU A 195 -24.15 22.34 6.42
CA GLU A 195 -25.06 22.19 5.28
C GLU A 195 -24.28 21.84 4.00
N ARG A 196 -23.18 22.53 3.73
CA ARG A 196 -22.28 22.23 2.59
C ARG A 196 -21.71 20.81 2.67
N ASN A 197 -21.24 20.40 3.84
CA ASN A 197 -20.76 19.03 4.06
C ASN A 197 -21.86 18.01 3.76
N THR A 198 -23.09 18.25 4.22
CA THR A 198 -24.23 17.37 3.96
C THR A 198 -24.56 17.30 2.46
N ALA A 199 -24.51 18.43 1.75
CA ALA A 199 -24.73 18.48 0.30
C ALA A 199 -23.62 17.69 -0.46
N LEU A 200 -22.36 17.79 -0.04
CA LEU A 200 -21.27 17.03 -0.61
C LEU A 200 -21.42 15.52 -0.33
N LEU A 201 -21.78 15.11 0.88
CA LEU A 201 -22.11 13.72 1.22
C LEU A 201 -23.20 13.19 0.29
N ARG A 202 -24.30 13.95 0.11
CA ARG A 202 -25.38 13.57 -0.80
C ARG A 202 -24.87 13.39 -2.24
N SER A 203 -24.04 14.32 -2.74
CA SER A 203 -23.43 14.22 -4.08
C SER A 203 -22.63 12.93 -4.23
N ARG A 204 -21.80 12.56 -3.24
CA ARG A 204 -20.99 11.32 -3.28
C ARG A 204 -21.84 10.06 -3.19
N VAL A 205 -22.88 10.05 -2.35
CA VAL A 205 -23.82 8.93 -2.26
C VAL A 205 -24.61 8.77 -3.57
N THR A 206 -25.02 9.89 -4.19
CA THR A 206 -25.65 9.84 -5.53
C THR A 206 -24.70 9.28 -6.58
N GLN A 207 -23.43 9.70 -6.56
CA GLN A 207 -22.38 9.15 -7.44
C GLN A 207 -22.24 7.63 -7.25
N LEU A 208 -22.19 7.16 -5.99
CA LEU A 208 -22.17 5.72 -5.70
C LEU A 208 -23.40 5.02 -6.28
N TRP A 209 -24.59 5.55 -6.03
CA TRP A 209 -25.83 4.96 -6.52
C TRP A 209 -25.89 4.83 -8.03
N GLN A 210 -25.37 5.81 -8.76
CA GLN A 210 -25.31 5.82 -10.23
C GLN A 210 -24.11 5.06 -10.80
N THR A 211 -23.17 4.62 -9.98
CA THR A 211 -22.01 3.86 -10.41
C THR A 211 -22.31 2.35 -10.35
N ARG A 212 -22.00 1.61 -11.42
CA ARG A 212 -22.15 0.16 -11.42
C ARG A 212 -21.16 -0.46 -10.43
N MET A 213 -21.67 -1.19 -9.44
CA MET A 213 -20.87 -1.79 -8.36
C MET A 213 -19.88 -2.84 -8.89
N LEU A 214 -20.35 -3.75 -9.72
CA LEU A 214 -19.52 -4.82 -10.28
C LEU A 214 -18.99 -4.45 -11.66
N ARG A 215 -17.78 -4.89 -11.95
CA ARG A 215 -17.22 -4.83 -13.31
C ARG A 215 -17.83 -5.92 -14.18
N PRO A 216 -18.18 -5.65 -15.45
CA PRO A 216 -18.64 -6.68 -16.39
C PRO A 216 -17.49 -7.55 -16.92
N THR A 217 -16.25 -7.08 -16.82
CA THR A 217 -15.03 -7.75 -17.29
C THR A 217 -14.18 -8.21 -16.11
N ARG A 218 -13.46 -9.32 -16.29
CA ARG A 218 -12.47 -9.78 -15.33
C ARG A 218 -11.36 -8.72 -15.17
N LEU A 219 -10.81 -8.61 -13.97
CA LEU A 219 -9.64 -7.80 -13.71
C LEU A 219 -8.45 -8.34 -14.50
N THR A 220 -7.71 -7.45 -15.13
CA THR A 220 -6.41 -7.76 -15.71
C THR A 220 -5.33 -7.58 -14.64
N VAL A 221 -4.15 -8.20 -14.83
CA VAL A 221 -3.01 -8.00 -13.91
C VAL A 221 -2.61 -6.51 -13.85
N THR A 222 -2.76 -5.76 -14.93
CA THR A 222 -2.54 -4.31 -14.93
C THR A 222 -3.54 -3.56 -14.04
N ASP A 223 -4.81 -3.97 -14.03
CA ASP A 223 -5.80 -3.39 -13.10
C ASP A 223 -5.44 -3.69 -11.63
N GLU A 224 -4.92 -4.88 -11.35
CA GLU A 224 -4.48 -5.27 -10.01
C GLU A 224 -3.28 -4.41 -9.55
N ILE A 225 -2.30 -4.19 -10.44
CA ILE A 225 -1.17 -3.28 -10.19
C ILE A 225 -1.68 -1.89 -9.83
N GLU A 226 -2.58 -1.30 -10.63
CA GLU A 226 -3.11 0.04 -10.37
C GLU A 226 -3.93 0.14 -9.07
N ASN A 227 -4.69 -0.89 -8.73
CA ASN A 227 -5.43 -0.96 -7.47
C ASN A 227 -4.46 -0.97 -6.28
N ALA A 228 -3.43 -1.80 -6.32
CA ALA A 228 -2.40 -1.86 -5.27
C ALA A 228 -1.67 -0.52 -5.11
N LEU A 229 -1.28 0.13 -6.22
CA LEU A 229 -0.65 1.45 -6.21
C LEU A 229 -1.58 2.53 -5.63
N GLY A 230 -2.88 2.33 -5.70
CA GLY A 230 -3.86 3.18 -5.00
C GLY A 230 -3.59 3.27 -3.50
N TYR A 231 -3.32 2.14 -2.82
CA TYR A 231 -3.01 2.12 -1.39
C TYR A 231 -1.70 2.83 -1.06
N TYR A 232 -0.68 2.73 -1.94
CA TYR A 232 0.56 3.49 -1.76
C TYR A 232 0.32 4.99 -1.81
N ARG A 233 -0.39 5.46 -2.86
CA ARG A 233 -0.69 6.89 -3.05
C ARG A 233 -1.50 7.50 -1.91
N THR A 234 -2.41 6.74 -1.33
CA THR A 234 -3.38 7.27 -0.37
C THR A 234 -3.02 6.99 1.09
N THR A 235 -2.14 6.03 1.33
CA THR A 235 -1.84 5.59 2.70
C THR A 235 -0.34 5.41 2.94
N PHE A 236 0.32 4.44 2.29
CA PHE A 236 1.64 4.01 2.72
C PHE A 236 2.71 5.09 2.56
N LEU A 237 2.73 5.85 1.46
CA LEU A 237 3.73 6.90 1.21
C LEU A 237 3.70 8.02 2.25
N THR A 238 2.54 8.25 2.88
CA THR A 238 2.38 9.29 3.91
C THR A 238 2.41 8.72 5.33
N GLN A 239 1.80 7.55 5.57
CA GLN A 239 1.64 7.02 6.93
C GLN A 239 2.87 6.29 7.45
N LEU A 240 3.63 5.60 6.60
CA LEU A 240 4.85 4.92 7.07
C LEU A 240 5.92 5.89 7.58
N PRO A 241 6.22 7.03 6.93
CA PRO A 241 7.09 8.04 7.50
C PRO A 241 6.63 8.57 8.86
N LEU A 242 5.32 8.74 9.06
CA LEU A 242 4.76 9.17 10.34
C LEU A 242 4.92 8.09 11.42
N LEU A 243 4.71 6.83 11.08
CA LEU A 243 4.97 5.70 11.99
C LEU A 243 6.43 5.69 12.47
N TYR A 244 7.39 5.92 11.58
CA TYR A 244 8.80 6.02 11.97
C TYR A 244 9.06 7.21 12.88
N ARG A 245 8.46 8.35 12.63
CA ARG A 245 8.54 9.51 13.52
C ARG A 245 8.04 9.19 14.92
N ASP A 246 6.88 8.52 15.03
CA ASP A 246 6.31 8.12 16.32
C ASP A 246 7.24 7.15 17.08
N ILE A 247 7.95 6.26 16.35
CA ILE A 247 8.97 5.37 16.93
C ILE A 247 10.20 6.17 17.41
N GLU A 248 10.69 7.10 16.60
CA GLU A 248 11.84 7.97 16.93
C GLU A 248 11.56 8.87 18.13
N GLU A 249 10.34 9.41 18.22
CA GLU A 249 9.89 10.19 19.38
C GLU A 249 9.80 9.34 20.67
N ALA A 250 9.40 8.08 20.53
CA ALA A 250 9.33 7.14 21.66
C ALA A 250 10.71 6.58 22.10
N LEU A 251 11.72 6.67 21.24
CA LEU A 251 13.09 6.15 21.47
C LEU A 251 14.13 7.26 21.26
N PRO A 252 14.09 8.35 22.05
CA PRO A 252 14.93 9.51 21.84
C PRO A 252 16.43 9.17 21.94
N GLY A 253 17.22 9.73 21.02
CA GLY A 253 18.67 9.54 20.97
C GLY A 253 19.15 8.25 20.31
N ALA A 254 18.24 7.35 19.91
CA ALA A 254 18.55 6.12 19.20
C ALA A 254 18.21 6.27 17.71
N PRO A 255 19.19 6.10 16.78
CA PRO A 255 18.90 6.12 15.36
C PRO A 255 18.06 4.91 14.95
N ILE A 256 16.96 5.12 14.24
CA ILE A 256 16.08 4.06 13.79
C ILE A 256 16.30 3.77 12.31
N ALA A 257 16.80 2.58 11.99
CA ALA A 257 16.95 2.10 10.62
C ALA A 257 15.59 1.86 9.95
N SER A 258 15.58 1.87 8.62
CA SER A 258 14.38 1.52 7.85
C SER A 258 14.22 -0.01 7.83
N PHE A 259 13.52 -0.58 8.79
CA PHE A 259 13.27 -2.02 8.96
C PHE A 259 12.00 -2.51 8.23
N LEU A 260 11.06 -1.62 7.91
CA LEU A 260 9.88 -1.96 7.10
C LEU A 260 10.25 -1.91 5.61
N ARG A 261 10.00 -3.00 4.91
CA ARG A 261 10.25 -3.16 3.47
C ARG A 261 9.00 -3.70 2.81
N MET A 262 8.29 -2.86 2.10
CA MET A 262 7.07 -3.30 1.42
C MET A 262 7.40 -4.30 0.32
N GLY A 263 6.66 -5.40 0.28
CA GLY A 263 6.74 -6.43 -0.76
C GLY A 263 5.47 -6.49 -1.61
N SER A 264 5.58 -7.07 -2.79
CA SER A 264 4.46 -7.29 -3.70
C SER A 264 4.65 -8.57 -4.51
N TRP A 265 3.60 -9.37 -4.60
CA TRP A 265 3.51 -10.47 -5.55
C TRP A 265 2.82 -10.05 -6.85
N ILE A 266 2.17 -8.88 -6.86
CA ILE A 266 1.37 -8.41 -7.99
C ILE A 266 2.30 -8.06 -9.16
N GLY A 267 2.13 -8.77 -10.26
CA GLY A 267 2.99 -8.71 -11.44
C GLY A 267 4.21 -9.64 -11.43
N GLY A 268 4.47 -10.35 -10.30
CA GLY A 268 5.56 -11.34 -10.17
C GLY A 268 5.09 -12.77 -9.86
N ASP A 269 3.83 -12.95 -9.44
CA ASP A 269 3.25 -14.23 -9.08
C ASP A 269 2.64 -14.92 -10.30
N ARG A 270 3.27 -16.00 -10.75
CA ARG A 270 2.86 -16.82 -11.89
C ARG A 270 2.14 -18.11 -11.49
N ASP A 271 2.15 -18.44 -10.20
CA ASP A 271 1.54 -19.67 -9.69
C ASP A 271 0.03 -19.68 -9.96
N GLY A 272 -0.39 -20.52 -10.90
CA GLY A 272 -1.76 -20.59 -11.36
C GLY A 272 -2.26 -19.40 -12.20
N ASN A 273 -1.40 -18.44 -12.54
CA ASN A 273 -1.78 -17.25 -13.33
C ASN A 273 -0.97 -17.09 -14.62
N PRO A 274 -1.47 -17.59 -15.76
CA PRO A 274 -0.77 -17.52 -17.05
C PRO A 274 -0.69 -16.09 -17.63
N PHE A 275 -1.38 -15.10 -17.05
CA PHE A 275 -1.40 -13.73 -17.52
C PHE A 275 -0.26 -12.87 -16.94
N VAL A 276 0.51 -13.42 -16.00
CA VAL A 276 1.74 -12.79 -15.51
C VAL A 276 2.89 -13.15 -16.45
N THR A 277 3.23 -12.21 -17.31
CA THR A 277 4.25 -12.33 -18.36
C THR A 277 5.46 -11.43 -18.05
N ALA A 278 6.52 -11.55 -18.85
CA ALA A 278 7.65 -10.62 -18.79
C ALA A 278 7.24 -9.15 -18.94
N GLU A 279 6.23 -8.87 -19.76
CA GLU A 279 5.71 -7.51 -19.97
C GLU A 279 4.91 -7.02 -18.76
N THR A 280 4.07 -7.86 -18.14
CA THR A 280 3.36 -7.49 -16.90
C THR A 280 4.33 -7.26 -15.75
N LEU A 281 5.40 -8.06 -15.65
CA LEU A 281 6.47 -7.85 -14.67
C LEU A 281 7.15 -6.48 -14.88
N ARG A 282 7.53 -6.15 -16.12
CA ARG A 282 8.11 -4.85 -16.47
C ARG A 282 7.16 -3.71 -16.09
N THR A 283 5.90 -3.82 -16.47
CA THR A 283 4.86 -2.83 -16.16
C THR A 283 4.73 -2.62 -14.65
N ALA A 284 4.79 -3.68 -13.84
CA ALA A 284 4.73 -3.57 -12.38
C ALA A 284 5.87 -2.68 -11.84
N PHE A 285 7.12 -2.91 -12.28
CA PHE A 285 8.26 -2.08 -11.86
C PHE A 285 8.14 -0.62 -12.32
N GLU A 286 7.77 -0.40 -13.58
CA GLU A 286 7.64 0.94 -14.16
C GLU A 286 6.56 1.75 -13.43
N ARG A 287 5.39 1.15 -13.19
CA ARG A 287 4.28 1.80 -12.49
C ARG A 287 4.55 2.05 -11.00
N GLN A 288 5.25 1.12 -10.33
CA GLN A 288 5.71 1.32 -8.95
C GLN A 288 6.68 2.50 -8.86
N SER A 289 7.70 2.51 -9.70
CA SER A 289 8.69 3.60 -9.76
C SER A 289 8.04 4.95 -10.10
N GLU A 290 7.16 4.98 -11.09
CA GLU A 290 6.40 6.19 -11.43
C GLU A 290 5.62 6.72 -10.22
N THR A 291 4.98 5.84 -9.45
CA THR A 291 4.20 6.24 -8.27
C THR A 291 5.10 6.88 -7.20
N ALA A 292 6.27 6.29 -6.91
CA ALA A 292 7.22 6.84 -5.96
C ALA A 292 7.78 8.19 -6.40
N LEU A 293 8.26 8.26 -7.65
CA LEU A 293 8.90 9.47 -8.18
C LEU A 293 7.93 10.65 -8.31
N ARG A 294 6.68 10.41 -8.70
CA ARG A 294 5.65 11.45 -8.73
C ARG A 294 5.31 11.97 -7.34
N PHE A 295 5.28 11.10 -6.34
CA PHE A 295 5.13 11.53 -4.94
C PHE A 295 6.30 12.44 -4.52
N TYR A 296 7.53 12.03 -4.76
CA TYR A 296 8.71 12.84 -4.41
C TYR A 296 8.76 14.18 -5.16
N LEU A 297 8.42 14.20 -6.45
CA LEU A 297 8.32 15.44 -7.23
C LEU A 297 7.30 16.41 -6.62
N THR A 298 6.17 15.91 -6.17
CA THR A 298 5.16 16.73 -5.50
C THR A 298 5.71 17.28 -4.19
N GLN A 299 6.34 16.43 -3.36
CA GLN A 299 6.91 16.85 -2.08
C GLN A 299 8.05 17.87 -2.25
N LEU A 300 8.94 17.69 -3.24
CA LEU A 300 10.01 18.66 -3.55
C LEU A 300 9.44 20.02 -3.99
N HIS A 301 8.39 20.00 -4.80
CA HIS A 301 7.75 21.24 -5.26
C HIS A 301 7.13 22.03 -4.09
N GLU A 302 6.40 21.35 -3.22
CA GLU A 302 5.78 21.96 -2.03
C GLU A 302 6.84 22.42 -1.04
N LEU A 303 7.90 21.63 -0.81
CA LEU A 303 9.04 22.02 0.03
C LEU A 303 9.74 23.27 -0.53
N GLY A 304 9.86 23.38 -1.86
CA GLY A 304 10.40 24.58 -2.52
C GLY A 304 9.55 25.84 -2.31
N ALA A 305 8.24 25.69 -2.12
CA ALA A 305 7.37 26.82 -1.75
C ALA A 305 7.51 27.20 -0.27
N GLU A 306 7.71 26.20 0.60
CA GLU A 306 7.86 26.39 2.05
C GLU A 306 9.23 26.97 2.44
N LEU A 307 10.31 26.58 1.73
CA LEU A 307 11.69 26.99 2.04
C LEU A 307 12.15 28.22 1.23
N SER A 308 11.31 29.24 1.13
CA SER A 308 11.67 30.56 0.61
C SER A 308 12.47 31.35 1.67
N VAL A 309 13.60 30.78 2.09
CA VAL A 309 14.46 31.32 3.13
C VAL A 309 15.56 32.14 2.51
N SER A 310 15.64 33.43 2.88
CA SER A 310 16.63 34.37 2.35
C SER A 310 18.00 34.23 3.05
N ALA A 311 19.04 34.10 2.26
CA ALA A 311 20.44 34.12 2.74
C ALA A 311 20.86 35.46 3.35
N LEU A 312 20.08 36.52 3.14
CA LEU A 312 20.30 37.83 3.80
C LEU A 312 19.85 37.81 5.26
N LEU A 313 18.94 36.88 5.62
CA LEU A 313 18.38 36.80 6.98
C LEU A 313 18.92 35.61 7.77
N SER A 314 19.31 34.53 7.08
CA SER A 314 19.81 33.30 7.71
C SER A 314 20.99 32.77 6.91
N ALA A 315 22.09 32.47 7.60
CA ALA A 315 23.25 31.84 6.98
C ALA A 315 22.87 30.42 6.46
N VAL A 316 23.63 29.91 5.49
CA VAL A 316 23.53 28.58 4.94
C VAL A 316 24.90 27.90 4.91
N THR A 317 24.93 26.58 4.89
CA THR A 317 26.20 25.84 4.78
C THR A 317 26.79 25.96 3.37
N PRO A 318 28.15 25.89 3.24
CA PRO A 318 28.81 25.91 1.94
C PRO A 318 28.30 24.81 0.98
N GLU A 319 27.99 23.64 1.52
CA GLU A 319 27.49 22.49 0.75
C GLU A 319 26.11 22.80 0.14
N LEU A 320 25.21 23.43 0.92
CA LEU A 320 23.90 23.86 0.39
C LEU A 320 24.08 24.98 -0.65
N GLN A 321 24.97 25.93 -0.43
CA GLN A 321 25.27 26.98 -1.38
C GLN A 321 25.76 26.38 -2.71
N ALA A 322 26.69 25.39 -2.65
CA ALA A 322 27.18 24.69 -3.82
C ALA A 322 26.05 23.89 -4.54
N LEU A 323 25.13 23.29 -3.78
CA LEU A 323 23.95 22.61 -4.34
C LEU A 323 23.04 23.58 -5.08
N ALA A 324 22.79 24.76 -4.51
CA ALA A 324 22.00 25.82 -5.13
C ALA A 324 22.66 26.37 -6.42
N GLU A 325 23.99 26.49 -6.44
CA GLU A 325 24.76 26.97 -7.60
C GLU A 325 24.75 25.97 -8.76
N ARG A 326 24.67 24.67 -8.49
CA ARG A 326 24.48 23.61 -9.51
C ARG A 326 23.11 23.69 -10.18
N SER A 327 22.13 24.34 -9.56
CA SER A 327 20.82 24.55 -10.15
C SER A 327 20.92 25.45 -11.37
N ALA A 328 20.19 25.13 -12.42
CA ALA A 328 20.05 25.98 -13.60
C ALA A 328 19.05 27.14 -13.42
N ASP A 329 18.50 27.31 -12.22
CA ASP A 329 17.60 28.41 -11.92
C ASP A 329 18.34 29.74 -11.88
N ARG A 330 17.96 30.67 -12.77
CA ARG A 330 18.54 32.02 -12.89
C ARG A 330 17.48 33.11 -12.66
N ASN A 331 16.42 32.78 -11.93
CA ASN A 331 15.38 33.74 -11.62
C ASN A 331 15.87 34.73 -10.56
N ALA A 332 15.97 36.02 -10.92
CA ALA A 332 16.45 37.09 -10.04
C ALA A 332 15.65 37.22 -8.72
N HIS A 333 14.39 36.83 -8.71
CA HIS A 333 13.58 36.80 -7.48
C HIS A 333 14.00 35.72 -6.48
N ARG A 334 14.92 34.83 -6.85
CA ARG A 334 15.41 33.72 -6.05
C ARG A 334 16.91 33.75 -5.82
N ASP A 335 17.56 34.85 -6.16
CA ASP A 335 19.01 34.98 -6.05
C ASP A 335 19.49 34.83 -4.60
N ASP A 336 18.73 35.29 -3.62
CA ASP A 336 18.99 35.16 -2.20
C ASP A 336 18.24 33.96 -1.53
N GLU A 337 17.60 33.07 -2.30
CA GLU A 337 16.85 31.89 -1.80
C GLU A 337 17.60 30.56 -2.12
N PRO A 338 18.75 30.26 -1.48
CA PRO A 338 19.57 29.10 -1.86
C PRO A 338 18.85 27.76 -1.67
N TYR A 339 18.02 27.59 -0.65
CA TYR A 339 17.22 26.37 -0.44
C TYR A 339 16.27 26.13 -1.62
N ARG A 340 15.56 27.16 -2.04
CA ARG A 340 14.60 27.06 -3.13
C ARG A 340 15.28 26.79 -4.47
N ARG A 341 16.43 27.44 -4.73
CA ARG A 341 17.25 27.18 -5.92
C ARG A 341 17.76 25.74 -5.95
N ALA A 342 18.26 25.22 -4.82
CA ALA A 342 18.67 23.82 -4.70
C ALA A 342 17.51 22.87 -5.04
N LEU A 343 16.32 23.10 -4.45
CA LEU A 343 15.12 22.28 -4.69
C LEU A 343 14.63 22.35 -6.14
N VAL A 344 14.78 23.47 -6.83
CA VAL A 344 14.50 23.58 -8.27
C VAL A 344 15.43 22.68 -9.09
N GLY A 345 16.72 22.66 -8.76
CA GLY A 345 17.70 21.76 -9.39
C GLY A 345 17.40 20.28 -9.11
N MET A 346 17.08 19.96 -7.84
CA MET A 346 16.70 18.60 -7.43
C MET A 346 15.43 18.13 -8.15
N TYR A 347 14.43 19.01 -8.29
CA TYR A 347 13.21 18.71 -9.04
C TYR A 347 13.52 18.37 -10.51
N ALA A 348 14.39 19.14 -11.16
CA ALA A 348 14.77 18.91 -12.55
C ALA A 348 15.50 17.56 -12.72
N ARG A 349 16.43 17.22 -11.82
CA ARG A 349 17.11 15.93 -11.80
C ARG A 349 16.14 14.76 -11.57
N LEU A 350 15.20 14.92 -10.66
CA LEU A 350 14.21 13.88 -10.36
C LEU A 350 13.21 13.70 -11.50
N ALA A 351 12.84 14.78 -12.20
CA ALA A 351 12.01 14.70 -13.40
C ALA A 351 12.73 13.93 -14.54
N ALA A 352 14.04 14.17 -14.70
CA ALA A 352 14.87 13.39 -15.62
C ALA A 352 14.95 11.91 -15.22
N SER A 353 15.03 11.61 -13.89
CA SER A 353 15.01 10.24 -13.39
C SER A 353 13.67 9.54 -13.66
N LEU A 354 12.55 10.24 -13.50
CA LEU A 354 11.22 9.73 -13.85
C LEU A 354 11.18 9.34 -15.33
N HIS A 355 11.62 10.23 -16.22
CA HIS A 355 11.65 9.95 -17.65
C HIS A 355 12.58 8.77 -17.98
N ALA A 356 13.79 8.74 -17.44
CA ALA A 356 14.77 7.69 -17.69
C ALA A 356 14.30 6.30 -17.20
N LEU A 357 13.62 6.24 -16.05
CA LEU A 357 13.18 4.99 -15.44
C LEU A 357 11.82 4.49 -15.96
N THR A 358 10.93 5.38 -16.38
CA THR A 358 9.55 5.02 -16.70
C THR A 358 9.08 5.47 -18.10
N GLY A 359 9.85 6.31 -18.78
CA GLY A 359 9.45 6.92 -20.03
C GLY A 359 8.37 7.99 -19.90
N THR A 360 7.96 8.35 -18.67
CA THR A 360 6.88 9.32 -18.44
C THR A 360 7.41 10.69 -18.03
N GLU A 361 6.68 11.74 -18.42
CA GLU A 361 7.03 13.12 -18.10
C GLU A 361 6.49 13.55 -16.72
N ALA A 362 7.20 14.45 -16.08
CA ALA A 362 6.72 15.12 -14.87
C ALA A 362 5.52 16.03 -15.19
N LEU A 363 4.58 16.17 -14.23
CA LEU A 363 3.39 17.03 -14.41
C LEU A 363 3.74 18.52 -14.59
N ARG A 364 4.87 18.95 -14.04
CA ARG A 364 5.38 20.31 -14.17
C ARG A 364 6.71 20.26 -14.89
N HIS A 365 6.89 21.15 -15.84
CA HIS A 365 8.15 21.27 -16.56
C HIS A 365 9.27 21.71 -15.61
N ALA A 366 10.43 21.09 -15.76
CA ALA A 366 11.65 21.53 -15.10
C ALA A 366 12.08 22.91 -15.63
N VAL A 367 12.70 23.73 -14.79
CA VAL A 367 13.18 25.07 -15.20
C VAL A 367 14.24 24.96 -16.29
N ALA A 368 15.10 23.95 -16.20
CA ALA A 368 16.03 23.55 -17.26
C ALA A 368 16.34 22.05 -17.14
N PRO A 369 16.69 21.38 -18.25
CA PRO A 369 17.14 20.00 -18.21
C PRO A 369 18.35 19.81 -17.30
N GLN A 370 18.36 18.74 -16.54
CA GLN A 370 19.43 18.30 -15.66
C GLN A 370 19.66 16.80 -15.84
N ASP A 371 20.84 16.31 -15.49
CA ASP A 371 21.13 14.88 -15.47
C ASP A 371 20.28 14.16 -14.40
N ALA A 372 19.80 12.97 -14.74
CA ALA A 372 19.05 12.15 -13.81
C ALA A 372 19.88 11.77 -12.57
N TYR A 373 19.22 11.55 -11.46
CA TYR A 373 19.85 10.91 -10.30
C TYR A 373 20.23 9.46 -10.65
N ALA A 374 21.44 9.07 -10.34
CA ALA A 374 21.91 7.70 -10.54
C ALA A 374 21.21 6.70 -9.60
N SER A 375 20.78 7.17 -8.42
CA SER A 375 20.10 6.34 -7.42
C SER A 375 19.30 7.19 -6.43
N ALA A 376 18.43 6.52 -5.66
CA ALA A 376 17.74 7.14 -4.52
C ALA A 376 18.70 7.65 -3.44
N ALA A 377 19.88 7.02 -3.29
CA ALA A 377 20.89 7.44 -2.33
C ALA A 377 21.48 8.83 -2.66
N GLU A 378 21.63 9.16 -3.93
CA GLU A 378 22.11 10.47 -4.36
C GLU A 378 21.09 11.57 -4.05
N LEU A 379 19.81 11.35 -4.32
CA LEU A 379 18.73 12.27 -3.91
C LEU A 379 18.67 12.41 -2.38
N LEU A 380 18.87 11.31 -1.65
CA LEU A 380 18.90 11.33 -0.19
C LEU A 380 20.05 12.19 0.33
N ALA A 381 21.22 12.13 -0.28
CA ALA A 381 22.37 12.96 0.08
C ALA A 381 22.06 14.45 -0.10
N ASP A 382 21.44 14.84 -1.21
CA ASP A 382 21.05 16.24 -1.45
C ASP A 382 19.99 16.71 -0.41
N LEU A 383 19.00 15.88 -0.07
CA LEU A 383 18.01 16.20 0.99
C LEU A 383 18.66 16.35 2.37
N ARG A 384 19.67 15.53 2.68
CA ARG A 384 20.43 15.62 3.94
C ARG A 384 21.28 16.89 4.02
N MET A 385 21.79 17.42 2.90
CA MET A 385 22.46 18.73 2.89
C MET A 385 21.50 19.85 3.31
N ILE A 386 20.25 19.82 2.81
CA ILE A 386 19.20 20.78 3.21
C ILE A 386 18.90 20.64 4.71
N GLU A 387 18.67 19.42 5.20
CA GLU A 387 18.39 19.13 6.61
C GLU A 387 19.52 19.63 7.53
N THR A 388 20.78 19.33 7.18
CA THR A 388 21.95 19.74 7.95
C THR A 388 22.08 21.26 8.00
N SER A 389 21.92 21.94 6.86
CA SER A 389 21.99 23.41 6.82
C SER A 389 20.91 24.07 7.66
N LEU A 390 19.65 23.62 7.56
CA LEU A 390 18.55 24.13 8.40
C LEU A 390 18.82 23.90 9.89
N SER A 391 19.30 22.71 10.26
CA SER A 391 19.56 22.35 11.66
C SER A 391 20.68 23.16 12.27
N LEU A 392 21.78 23.38 11.54
CA LEU A 392 22.93 24.19 12.00
C LEU A 392 22.59 25.66 12.17
N HIS A 393 21.61 26.17 11.45
CA HIS A 393 21.19 27.58 11.50
C HIS A 393 19.87 27.78 12.27
N HIS A 394 19.60 26.95 13.27
CA HIS A 394 18.46 27.03 14.19
C HIS A 394 17.07 26.97 13.55
N ALA A 395 16.97 26.41 12.33
CA ALA A 395 15.74 26.26 11.58
C ALA A 395 15.16 24.82 11.62
N GLN A 396 15.45 24.07 12.68
CA GLN A 396 14.97 22.68 12.88
C GLN A 396 13.44 22.57 12.76
N ALA A 397 12.70 23.60 13.12
CA ALA A 397 11.25 23.64 12.99
C ALA A 397 10.77 23.51 11.53
N LEU A 398 11.59 23.88 10.54
CA LEU A 398 11.28 23.75 9.11
C LEU A 398 11.55 22.34 8.57
N VAL A 399 12.31 21.51 9.29
CA VAL A 399 12.64 20.13 8.89
C VAL A 399 11.47 19.19 9.14
N ALA A 400 10.86 19.29 10.32
CA ALA A 400 9.90 18.32 10.84
C ALA A 400 8.61 18.15 9.98
N PRO A 401 8.01 19.21 9.40
CA PRO A 401 6.70 19.07 8.74
C PRO A 401 6.74 18.27 7.44
N ARG A 402 7.77 18.46 6.60
CA ARG A 402 7.83 17.86 5.26
C ARG A 402 9.17 17.21 4.93
N LEU A 403 10.30 17.86 5.25
CA LEU A 403 11.61 17.36 4.86
C LEU A 403 11.94 16.02 5.53
N ALA A 404 11.77 15.89 6.83
CA ALA A 404 12.03 14.64 7.55
C ALA A 404 11.12 13.50 7.08
N PRO A 405 9.79 13.67 6.92
CA PRO A 405 8.93 12.65 6.29
C PRO A 405 9.35 12.28 4.87
N LEU A 406 9.78 13.24 4.03
CA LEU A 406 10.26 12.97 2.68
C LEU A 406 11.54 12.13 2.69
N ILE A 407 12.50 12.49 3.54
CA ILE A 407 13.74 11.72 3.75
C ILE A 407 13.40 10.29 4.17
N ARG A 408 12.51 10.13 5.12
CA ARG A 408 12.08 8.80 5.59
C ARG A 408 11.35 8.01 4.50
N ALA A 409 10.46 8.65 3.74
CA ALA A 409 9.79 8.01 2.61
C ALA A 409 10.82 7.50 1.58
N LEU A 410 11.81 8.31 1.23
CA LEU A 410 12.86 7.91 0.29
C LEU A 410 13.70 6.73 0.82
N GLN A 411 13.98 6.69 2.13
CA GLN A 411 14.70 5.58 2.76
C GLN A 411 13.90 4.26 2.78
N VAL A 412 12.58 4.35 2.91
CA VAL A 412 11.69 3.16 2.96
C VAL A 412 11.39 2.64 1.56
N PHE A 413 11.08 3.53 0.62
CA PHE A 413 10.52 3.17 -0.69
C PHE A 413 11.51 3.25 -1.84
N GLY A 414 12.64 3.96 -1.67
CA GLY A 414 13.60 4.18 -2.75
C GLY A 414 12.95 4.74 -4.02
N PHE A 415 13.50 4.39 -5.20
CA PHE A 415 12.85 4.66 -6.48
C PHE A 415 11.98 3.49 -6.96
N HIS A 416 12.05 2.34 -6.30
CA HIS A 416 11.36 1.11 -6.68
C HIS A 416 9.99 0.92 -6.01
N LEU A 417 9.67 1.67 -4.97
CA LEU A 417 8.45 1.64 -4.16
C LEU A 417 8.30 0.38 -3.29
N ALA A 418 8.33 -0.79 -3.89
CA ALA A 418 8.22 -2.08 -3.19
C ALA A 418 9.07 -3.15 -3.89
N THR A 419 9.53 -4.13 -3.11
CA THR A 419 10.19 -5.33 -3.64
C THR A 419 9.16 -6.20 -4.34
N VAL A 420 9.36 -6.52 -5.62
CA VAL A 420 8.55 -7.51 -6.33
C VAL A 420 9.18 -8.89 -6.13
N ASP A 421 8.41 -9.85 -5.63
CA ASP A 421 8.84 -11.22 -5.51
C ASP A 421 8.44 -12.00 -6.77
N LEU A 422 9.38 -12.79 -7.32
CA LEU A 422 9.03 -13.81 -8.31
C LEU A 422 8.42 -15.00 -7.58
N ARG A 423 7.31 -15.54 -8.06
CA ARG A 423 6.70 -16.74 -7.50
C ARG A 423 6.25 -17.69 -8.61
N GLN A 424 6.58 -18.99 -8.48
CA GLN A 424 6.15 -20.04 -9.40
C GLN A 424 6.13 -21.40 -8.69
N SER A 425 5.36 -22.36 -9.23
CA SER A 425 5.36 -23.76 -8.79
C SER A 425 6.65 -24.48 -9.19
N SER A 426 7.16 -25.35 -8.31
CA SER A 426 8.31 -26.22 -8.58
C SER A 426 8.13 -27.05 -9.84
N ASP A 427 6.93 -27.57 -10.11
CA ASP A 427 6.64 -28.36 -11.32
C ASP A 427 6.98 -27.62 -12.61
N GLN A 428 6.76 -26.30 -12.64
CA GLN A 428 7.09 -25.46 -13.78
C GLN A 428 8.61 -25.29 -13.92
N HIS A 429 9.33 -25.12 -12.81
CA HIS A 429 10.80 -25.05 -12.82
C HIS A 429 11.39 -26.37 -13.27
N GLU A 430 10.93 -27.52 -12.74
CA GLU A 430 11.34 -28.86 -13.18
C GLU A 430 11.13 -29.04 -14.69
N ALA A 431 9.96 -28.63 -15.22
CA ALA A 431 9.68 -28.74 -16.64
C ALA A 431 10.68 -27.98 -17.50
N VAL A 432 10.99 -26.72 -17.11
CA VAL A 432 11.92 -25.87 -17.84
C VAL A 432 13.34 -26.43 -17.75
N ILE A 433 13.78 -26.87 -16.59
CA ILE A 433 15.11 -27.45 -16.39
C ILE A 433 15.28 -28.76 -17.20
N ALA A 434 14.28 -29.64 -17.18
CA ALA A 434 14.28 -30.87 -17.98
C ALA A 434 14.46 -30.56 -19.46
N GLU A 435 13.76 -29.57 -19.99
CA GLU A 435 13.87 -29.14 -21.38
C GLU A 435 15.23 -28.51 -21.70
N LEU A 436 15.77 -27.64 -20.81
CA LEU A 436 17.12 -27.08 -20.99
C LEU A 436 18.18 -28.17 -21.08
N LEU A 437 18.12 -29.17 -20.20
CA LEU A 437 19.05 -30.29 -20.16
C LEU A 437 18.96 -31.19 -21.42
N GLN A 438 17.74 -31.44 -21.87
CA GLN A 438 17.46 -32.20 -23.08
C GLN A 438 18.01 -31.50 -24.34
N VAL A 439 17.73 -30.21 -24.50
CA VAL A 439 18.22 -29.40 -25.63
C VAL A 439 19.73 -29.27 -25.62
N ALA A 440 20.34 -29.11 -24.44
CA ALA A 440 21.78 -29.09 -24.26
C ALA A 440 22.43 -30.47 -24.44
N LYS A 441 21.66 -31.55 -24.59
CA LYS A 441 22.10 -32.95 -24.68
C LYS A 441 22.93 -33.43 -23.49
N LEU A 442 22.63 -32.91 -22.30
CA LEU A 442 23.31 -33.27 -21.05
C LEU A 442 22.58 -34.39 -20.30
N GLU A 443 21.25 -34.34 -20.27
CA GLU A 443 20.39 -35.35 -19.68
C GLU A 443 19.05 -35.41 -20.46
N PRO A 444 18.78 -36.53 -21.15
CA PRO A 444 17.58 -36.65 -21.98
C PRO A 444 16.29 -36.92 -21.17
N ASP A 445 16.41 -37.48 -19.97
CA ASP A 445 15.26 -37.88 -19.14
C ASP A 445 15.44 -37.49 -17.66
N TYR A 446 15.61 -36.20 -17.43
CA TYR A 446 15.84 -35.61 -16.10
C TYR A 446 14.78 -36.02 -15.09
N ARG A 447 13.52 -36.11 -15.51
CA ARG A 447 12.40 -36.44 -14.64
C ARG A 447 12.43 -37.90 -14.13
N ALA A 448 13.06 -38.80 -14.85
CA ALA A 448 13.21 -40.19 -14.42
C ALA A 448 14.37 -40.39 -13.40
N LEU A 449 15.22 -39.39 -13.20
CA LEU A 449 16.30 -39.47 -12.23
C LEU A 449 15.77 -39.53 -10.78
N ALA A 450 16.41 -40.36 -9.96
CA ALA A 450 16.18 -40.34 -8.51
C ALA A 450 16.75 -39.06 -7.90
N GLU A 451 16.17 -38.59 -6.82
CA GLU A 451 16.51 -37.31 -6.16
C GLU A 451 18.01 -37.09 -5.91
N PRO A 452 18.80 -38.07 -5.39
CA PRO A 452 20.23 -37.87 -5.22
C PRO A 452 20.99 -37.62 -6.54
N ALA A 453 20.52 -38.21 -7.65
CA ALA A 453 21.11 -38.02 -8.96
C ALA A 453 20.75 -36.65 -9.54
N ARG A 454 19.48 -36.18 -9.34
CA ARG A 454 19.07 -34.82 -9.69
C ARG A 454 19.91 -33.78 -8.96
N CYS A 455 20.05 -33.89 -7.65
CA CYS A 455 20.86 -32.97 -6.85
C CYS A 455 22.31 -32.95 -7.28
N ALA A 456 22.94 -34.13 -7.51
CA ALA A 456 24.32 -34.21 -7.96
C ALA A 456 24.53 -33.55 -9.34
N LEU A 457 23.61 -33.76 -10.28
CA LEU A 457 23.64 -33.12 -11.59
C LEU A 457 23.50 -31.60 -11.47
N LEU A 458 22.50 -31.11 -10.74
CA LEU A 458 22.23 -29.68 -10.58
C LEU A 458 23.36 -28.94 -9.88
N LEU A 459 23.93 -29.52 -8.80
CA LEU A 459 25.11 -28.95 -8.13
C LEU A 459 26.31 -28.82 -9.05
N ARG A 460 26.58 -29.83 -9.86
CA ARG A 460 27.67 -29.77 -10.87
C ARG A 460 27.42 -28.66 -11.88
N LEU A 461 26.16 -28.49 -12.33
CA LEU A 461 25.82 -27.45 -13.30
C LEU A 461 25.82 -26.05 -12.70
N LEU A 462 25.49 -25.92 -11.40
CA LEU A 462 25.62 -24.66 -10.68
C LEU A 462 27.08 -24.21 -10.53
N ASP A 463 27.99 -25.15 -10.37
CA ASP A 463 29.45 -24.89 -10.29
C ASP A 463 30.09 -24.64 -11.68
N ASP A 464 29.47 -25.09 -12.78
CA ASP A 464 29.97 -24.88 -14.14
C ASP A 464 29.69 -23.45 -14.63
N ALA A 465 30.72 -22.69 -14.98
CA ALA A 465 30.56 -21.31 -15.47
C ALA A 465 29.86 -21.20 -16.84
N ARG A 466 29.72 -22.28 -17.57
CA ARG A 466 29.09 -22.27 -18.91
C ARG A 466 27.56 -22.22 -18.79
N PRO A 467 26.89 -21.41 -19.64
CA PRO A 467 25.43 -21.44 -19.69
C PRO A 467 24.94 -22.75 -20.33
N LEU A 468 23.81 -23.24 -19.84
CA LEU A 468 23.09 -24.38 -20.41
C LEU A 468 22.29 -23.97 -21.65
N ARG A 469 21.88 -22.74 -21.70
CA ARG A 469 21.00 -22.22 -22.74
C ARG A 469 21.70 -22.27 -24.10
N VAL A 470 21.11 -22.99 -25.02
CA VAL A 470 21.59 -23.07 -26.41
C VAL A 470 21.00 -21.88 -27.18
N VAL A 471 21.89 -20.99 -27.66
CA VAL A 471 21.51 -19.89 -28.54
C VAL A 471 21.56 -20.41 -29.97
N VAL A 472 20.39 -20.63 -30.59
CA VAL A 472 20.27 -20.98 -31.99
C VAL A 472 20.00 -19.71 -32.79
N GLY A 473 20.72 -19.54 -33.94
CA GLY A 473 20.52 -18.37 -34.79
C GLY A 473 19.04 -18.19 -35.20
N SER A 474 18.70 -17.04 -35.69
CA SER A 474 17.41 -16.33 -35.75
C SER A 474 16.15 -17.06 -36.28
N GLN A 475 16.16 -18.35 -36.60
CA GLN A 475 15.02 -19.01 -37.28
C GLN A 475 14.38 -20.20 -36.53
N ALA A 476 14.93 -20.73 -35.46
CA ALA A 476 14.33 -21.81 -34.69
C ALA A 476 14.64 -21.66 -33.20
N GLN A 477 13.68 -21.29 -32.41
CA GLN A 477 13.78 -21.38 -30.96
C GLN A 477 13.62 -22.86 -30.57
N PRO A 478 14.62 -23.51 -29.96
CA PRO A 478 14.54 -24.93 -29.64
C PRO A 478 13.64 -25.24 -28.44
N TYR A 479 13.07 -24.24 -27.83
CA TYR A 479 12.33 -24.29 -26.56
C TYR A 479 10.83 -24.16 -26.74
N SER A 480 10.08 -24.85 -25.89
CA SER A 480 8.64 -24.75 -25.78
C SER A 480 8.18 -23.32 -25.40
N ALA A 481 6.90 -23.02 -25.59
CA ALA A 481 6.32 -21.77 -25.17
C ALA A 481 6.47 -21.53 -23.66
N LEU A 482 6.38 -22.60 -22.84
CA LEU A 482 6.60 -22.55 -21.41
C LEU A 482 8.02 -22.12 -21.07
N ALA A 483 9.02 -22.82 -21.60
CA ALA A 483 10.42 -22.52 -21.33
C ALA A 483 10.81 -21.12 -21.79
N GLN A 484 10.33 -20.70 -22.97
CA GLN A 484 10.53 -19.33 -23.46
C GLN A 484 9.93 -18.28 -22.54
N SER A 485 8.69 -18.49 -22.08
CA SER A 485 7.99 -17.58 -21.16
C SER A 485 8.73 -17.45 -19.83
N GLU A 486 9.11 -18.57 -19.21
CA GLU A 486 9.79 -18.57 -17.92
C GLU A 486 11.18 -17.90 -18.02
N LEU A 487 11.96 -18.25 -19.01
CA LEU A 487 13.27 -17.62 -19.24
C LEU A 487 13.15 -16.10 -19.47
N ALA A 488 12.16 -15.66 -20.26
CA ALA A 488 11.91 -14.23 -20.51
C ALA A 488 11.57 -13.46 -19.23
N ILE A 489 10.86 -14.09 -18.29
CA ILE A 489 10.53 -13.49 -16.99
C ILE A 489 11.80 -13.33 -16.14
N PHE A 490 12.63 -14.35 -16.02
CA PHE A 490 13.88 -14.25 -15.28
C PHE A 490 14.85 -13.24 -15.91
N GLU A 491 14.93 -13.18 -17.24
CA GLU A 491 15.72 -12.17 -17.97
C GLU A 491 15.21 -10.75 -17.70
N THR A 492 13.89 -10.58 -17.75
CA THR A 492 13.24 -9.28 -17.42
C THR A 492 13.52 -8.92 -15.97
N ALA A 493 13.41 -9.87 -15.03
CA ALA A 493 13.74 -9.66 -13.64
C ALA A 493 15.21 -9.20 -13.45
N ALA A 494 16.15 -9.83 -14.15
CA ALA A 494 17.57 -9.41 -14.15
C ALA A 494 17.75 -7.98 -14.69
N LEU A 495 17.05 -7.63 -15.76
CA LEU A 495 17.06 -6.28 -16.33
C LEU A 495 16.47 -5.26 -15.35
N MET A 496 15.31 -5.54 -14.75
CA MET A 496 14.66 -4.64 -13.79
C MET A 496 15.50 -4.46 -12.53
N ARG A 497 16.09 -5.54 -12.01
CA ARG A 497 17.00 -5.45 -10.86
C ARG A 497 18.24 -4.56 -11.14
N ARG A 498 18.77 -4.59 -12.36
CA ARG A 498 19.84 -3.67 -12.76
C ARG A 498 19.36 -2.23 -12.87
N ARG A 499 18.14 -2.01 -13.38
CA ARG A 499 17.57 -0.67 -13.63
C ARG A 499 17.13 0.03 -12.34
N TYR A 500 16.48 -0.70 -11.43
CA TYR A 500 15.85 -0.14 -10.23
C TYR A 500 16.64 -0.42 -8.94
N GLY A 501 17.70 -1.19 -9.03
CA GLY A 501 18.54 -1.56 -7.89
C GLY A 501 18.18 -2.92 -7.28
N PRO A 502 19.07 -3.45 -6.40
CA PRO A 502 18.91 -4.78 -5.82
C PRO A 502 17.69 -4.93 -4.92
N GLU A 503 17.22 -3.83 -4.33
CA GLU A 503 16.06 -3.82 -3.44
C GLU A 503 14.73 -4.01 -4.19
N ALA A 504 14.71 -3.73 -5.48
CA ALA A 504 13.51 -3.85 -6.29
C ALA A 504 13.06 -5.31 -6.49
N LEU A 505 14.02 -6.26 -6.46
CA LEU A 505 13.77 -7.69 -6.58
C LEU A 505 14.76 -8.46 -5.71
N ARG A 506 14.28 -9.13 -4.67
CA ARG A 506 15.10 -9.85 -3.69
C ARG A 506 14.77 -11.31 -3.54
N HIS A 507 13.53 -11.71 -3.78
CA HIS A 507 13.06 -13.06 -3.47
C HIS A 507 12.57 -13.78 -4.73
N CYS A 508 12.87 -15.07 -4.79
CA CYS A 508 12.23 -16.03 -5.68
C CYS A 508 11.53 -17.07 -4.79
N ILE A 509 10.22 -17.09 -4.85
CA ILE A 509 9.37 -17.96 -4.02
C ILE A 509 8.98 -19.18 -4.85
N ILE A 510 9.17 -20.35 -4.28
CA ILE A 510 8.83 -21.62 -4.91
C ILE A 510 7.65 -22.22 -4.15
N SER A 511 6.51 -22.35 -4.82
CA SER A 511 5.35 -23.09 -4.27
C SER A 511 5.49 -24.59 -4.59
N HIS A 512 4.81 -25.43 -3.81
CA HIS A 512 4.87 -26.90 -3.92
C HIS A 512 6.26 -27.51 -3.79
N THR A 513 7.16 -26.87 -3.03
CA THR A 513 8.51 -27.39 -2.79
C THR A 513 8.44 -28.62 -1.89
N GLU A 514 8.89 -29.76 -2.40
CA GLU A 514 8.89 -31.05 -1.70
C GLU A 514 10.29 -31.62 -1.52
N THR A 515 11.21 -31.28 -2.44
CA THR A 515 12.55 -31.86 -2.51
C THR A 515 13.64 -30.79 -2.59
N VAL A 516 14.91 -31.21 -2.41
CA VAL A 516 16.07 -30.31 -2.53
C VAL A 516 16.29 -29.90 -3.98
N SER A 517 15.99 -30.78 -4.93
CA SER A 517 16.12 -30.45 -6.36
C SER A 517 15.24 -29.27 -6.77
N ASP A 518 14.04 -29.09 -6.20
CA ASP A 518 13.15 -27.94 -6.49
C ASP A 518 13.84 -26.60 -6.22
N LEU A 519 14.62 -26.54 -5.14
CA LEU A 519 15.42 -25.36 -4.82
C LEU A 519 16.58 -25.17 -5.81
N LEU A 520 17.30 -26.25 -6.13
CA LEU A 520 18.46 -26.20 -7.03
C LEU A 520 18.05 -25.86 -8.47
N GLU A 521 16.87 -26.28 -8.92
CA GLU A 521 16.28 -25.94 -10.22
C GLU A 521 16.04 -24.42 -10.33
N ALA A 522 15.42 -23.83 -9.33
CA ALA A 522 15.22 -22.38 -9.29
C ALA A 522 16.57 -21.63 -9.27
N LEU A 523 17.56 -22.10 -8.48
CA LEU A 523 18.90 -21.51 -8.46
C LEU A 523 19.58 -21.59 -9.83
N LEU A 524 19.40 -22.69 -10.56
CA LEU A 524 19.95 -22.85 -11.90
C LEU A 524 19.32 -21.87 -12.90
N LEU A 525 18.00 -21.62 -12.83
CA LEU A 525 17.33 -20.59 -13.62
C LEU A 525 17.83 -19.18 -13.30
N LEU A 526 18.06 -18.87 -12.01
CA LEU A 526 18.65 -17.61 -11.59
C LEU A 526 20.06 -17.41 -12.13
N LYS A 527 20.87 -18.48 -12.15
CA LYS A 527 22.21 -18.48 -12.73
C LYS A 527 22.17 -18.23 -14.25
N GLU A 528 21.37 -19.00 -14.99
CA GLU A 528 21.26 -18.91 -16.45
C GLU A 528 20.83 -17.51 -16.94
N THR A 529 20.17 -16.74 -16.13
CA THR A 529 19.68 -15.39 -16.45
C THR A 529 20.49 -14.27 -15.80
N GLY A 530 21.54 -14.61 -15.05
CA GLY A 530 22.47 -13.66 -14.43
C GLY A 530 21.89 -12.93 -13.21
N LEU A 531 20.84 -13.47 -12.58
CA LEU A 531 20.33 -13.01 -11.29
C LEU A 531 21.17 -13.52 -10.12
N MET A 532 21.72 -14.71 -10.24
CA MET A 532 22.71 -15.25 -9.32
C MET A 532 24.11 -15.07 -9.93
N ARG A 533 25.03 -14.48 -9.17
CA ARG A 533 26.47 -14.41 -9.48
C ARG A 533 27.20 -15.28 -8.48
N GLY A 534 28.05 -16.15 -8.97
CA GLY A 534 28.96 -16.94 -8.14
C GLY A 534 30.04 -16.09 -7.50
#